data_b72572fa4c0fa53a3d96079165ac31df
#
_entry.id   b72572fa4c0fa53a3d96079165ac31df
#
_cell.length_a   1.000
_cell.length_b   1.000
_cell.length_c   1.000
_cell.angle_alpha   90.00
_cell.angle_beta   90.00
_cell.angle_gamma   90.00
#
_symmetry.space_group_name_H-M   'P 1'
#
loop_
_entity.id
_entity.type
_entity.pdbx_description
1 polymer ?
#
loop_
_entity_poly.entity_id
_entity_poly.type
_entity_poly.pdbx_seq_one_letter_code
_entity_poly.pdbx_strand_id
1 'polypeptide(L)'
;KEPRKKNKLHGISTTKAGKGLNQLIPIRVFFDWDERVPGFFEIDTVSHDGGNASGEHIYTVTVTDVSVGWTEIRPVLNKAQRWVKESIEDIKNTIPYKMLGIDSDNGSEFKNYQLVKWCEDNEITFTRGRSYKKNDNCFVEQKNNSVVRHLVGYHRYEGQQALQTLEKLYKLW
;
A
#
# COMPACT_ATOMS: atom_id res chain seq x y z
N LYS A 1 8.69 1.24 -46.80
CA LYS A 1 8.58 0.78 -45.39
C LYS A 1 7.80 1.84 -44.59
N GLU A 2 6.51 1.57 -44.34
CA GLU A 2 5.68 2.46 -43.49
C GLU A 2 6.12 2.38 -42.03
N PRO A 3 6.18 3.53 -41.31
CA PRO A 3 6.49 3.51 -39.91
C PRO A 3 5.29 2.93 -39.14
N ARG A 4 5.50 1.87 -38.37
CA ARG A 4 4.51 1.34 -37.43
C ARG A 4 4.10 2.44 -36.45
N LYS A 5 2.91 3.02 -36.60
CA LYS A 5 2.28 3.83 -35.59
C LYS A 5 2.06 2.96 -34.35
N LYS A 6 2.83 3.18 -33.30
CA LYS A 6 2.59 2.61 -31.98
C LYS A 6 1.34 3.26 -31.40
N ASN A 7 0.19 2.63 -31.59
CA ASN A 7 -1.00 2.96 -30.79
C ASN A 7 -0.73 2.49 -29.36
N LYS A 8 -0.04 3.31 -28.59
CA LYS A 8 -0.09 3.19 -27.13
C LYS A 8 -1.47 3.72 -26.73
N LEU A 9 -2.39 2.82 -26.48
CA LEU A 9 -3.54 3.11 -25.64
C LEU A 9 -2.99 3.47 -24.25
N HIS A 10 -2.78 4.75 -24.02
CA HIS A 10 -2.63 5.25 -22.66
C HIS A 10 -3.99 5.01 -22.01
N GLY A 11 -4.07 4.02 -21.13
CA GLY A 11 -5.22 3.87 -20.25
C GLY A 11 -5.38 5.17 -19.48
N ILE A 12 -6.42 5.92 -19.83
CA ILE A 12 -6.83 7.08 -19.05
C ILE A 12 -7.37 6.50 -17.75
N SER A 13 -6.64 6.71 -16.64
CA SER A 13 -7.17 6.41 -15.32
C SER A 13 -8.48 7.19 -15.17
N THR A 14 -9.61 6.50 -15.17
CA THR A 14 -10.94 7.09 -15.05
C THR A 14 -11.25 7.55 -13.62
N THR A 15 -10.37 7.24 -12.65
CA THR A 15 -10.49 7.65 -11.26
C THR A 15 -9.40 8.68 -10.93
N LYS A 16 -9.57 9.91 -11.38
CA LYS A 16 -8.88 11.03 -10.75
C LYS A 16 -9.52 11.25 -9.39
N ALA A 17 -8.82 10.89 -8.32
CA ALA A 17 -9.21 11.31 -6.98
C ALA A 17 -9.47 12.83 -7.03
N GLY A 18 -10.66 13.25 -6.58
CA GLY A 18 -11.10 14.64 -6.71
C GLY A 18 -10.08 15.61 -6.10
N LYS A 19 -10.08 16.85 -6.57
CA LYS A 19 -9.19 17.92 -6.07
C LYS A 19 -9.24 18.06 -4.55
N GLY A 20 -10.40 17.79 -3.91
CA GLY A 20 -10.60 17.84 -2.47
C GLY A 20 -9.73 16.84 -1.67
N LEU A 21 -9.54 15.61 -2.14
CA LEU A 21 -8.68 14.63 -1.44
C LEU A 21 -7.20 15.01 -1.43
N ASN A 22 -6.72 15.70 -2.47
CA ASN A 22 -5.34 16.21 -2.50
C ASN A 22 -5.08 17.29 -1.45
N GLN A 23 -6.11 18.01 -1.02
CA GLN A 23 -6.01 19.03 0.03
C GLN A 23 -6.08 18.40 1.43
N LEU A 24 -6.82 17.29 1.57
CA LEU A 24 -6.98 16.57 2.83
C LEU A 24 -5.76 15.67 3.15
N ILE A 25 -5.06 15.17 2.13
CA ILE A 25 -3.89 14.31 2.32
C ILE A 25 -2.66 15.10 1.82
N PRO A 26 -1.92 15.79 2.71
CA PRO A 26 -0.76 16.56 2.35
C PRO A 26 0.36 15.69 1.78
N ILE A 27 1.20 16.27 0.95
CA ILE A 27 2.44 15.62 0.52
C ILE A 27 3.40 15.63 1.71
N ARG A 28 3.96 14.44 2.03
CA ARG A 28 5.01 14.33 3.03
C ARG A 28 6.23 15.17 2.60
N VAL A 29 6.69 16.05 3.47
CA VAL A 29 7.98 16.70 3.36
C VAL A 29 8.90 16.14 4.44
N PHE A 30 10.19 16.11 4.16
CA PHE A 30 11.24 15.45 4.97
C PHE A 30 11.22 15.81 6.47
N PHE A 31 10.66 16.96 6.83
CA PHE A 31 10.60 17.44 8.22
C PHE A 31 9.31 17.09 8.96
N ASP A 32 8.31 16.47 8.30
CA ASP A 32 7.00 16.19 8.91
C ASP A 32 7.05 14.98 9.86
N TRP A 33 8.03 14.10 9.69
CA TRP A 33 8.19 12.89 10.47
C TRP A 33 9.55 12.87 11.17
N ASP A 34 9.55 12.51 12.46
CA ASP A 34 10.80 12.15 13.14
C ASP A 34 11.11 10.67 12.86
N GLU A 35 11.90 10.41 11.84
CA GLU A 35 12.30 9.05 11.43
C GLU A 35 13.12 8.31 12.51
N ARG A 36 13.44 8.94 13.64
CA ARG A 36 14.12 8.33 14.78
C ARG A 36 13.11 7.72 15.78
N VAL A 37 11.84 8.07 15.66
CA VAL A 37 10.78 7.61 16.59
C VAL A 37 9.94 6.54 15.89
N PRO A 38 9.78 5.33 16.48
CA PRO A 38 8.86 4.33 15.96
C PRO A 38 7.41 4.82 15.95
N GLY A 39 6.66 4.40 14.93
CA GLY A 39 5.24 4.75 14.79
C GLY A 39 4.86 5.45 13.50
N PHE A 40 5.82 5.78 12.64
CA PHE A 40 5.57 6.31 11.31
C PHE A 40 5.81 5.23 10.25
N PHE A 41 4.79 4.95 9.42
CA PHE A 41 4.79 3.82 8.50
C PHE A 41 4.61 4.25 7.06
N GLU A 42 5.41 3.69 6.16
CA GLU A 42 5.11 3.65 4.73
C GLU A 42 4.19 2.46 4.44
N ILE A 43 3.17 2.67 3.59
CA ILE A 43 2.21 1.64 3.21
C ILE A 43 2.13 1.49 1.70
N ASP A 44 2.01 0.24 1.23
CA ASP A 44 1.91 -0.09 -0.19
C ASP A 44 1.15 -1.41 -0.40
N THR A 45 0.84 -1.73 -1.65
CA THR A 45 0.22 -3.00 -2.04
C THR A 45 1.05 -3.75 -3.06
N VAL A 46 1.29 -5.03 -2.82
CA VAL A 46 1.96 -5.95 -3.76
C VAL A 46 0.92 -6.77 -4.52
N SER A 47 0.92 -6.67 -5.85
CA SER A 47 0.04 -7.46 -6.73
C SER A 47 0.56 -8.90 -6.87
N HIS A 48 -0.33 -9.87 -6.76
CA HIS A 48 -0.04 -11.28 -7.05
C HIS A 48 -0.73 -11.71 -8.35
N ASP A 49 -0.41 -11.04 -9.44
CA ASP A 49 -1.01 -11.24 -10.77
C ASP A 49 -0.31 -12.29 -11.63
N GLY A 50 0.88 -12.75 -11.21
CA GLY A 50 1.67 -13.74 -11.98
C GLY A 50 2.12 -13.24 -13.36
N GLY A 51 2.22 -11.91 -13.55
CA GLY A 51 2.56 -11.27 -14.82
C GLY A 51 1.36 -11.02 -15.74
N ASN A 52 0.14 -11.30 -15.29
CA ASN A 52 -1.09 -10.99 -16.02
C ASN A 52 -2.08 -10.27 -15.11
N ALA A 53 -2.19 -8.96 -15.27
CA ALA A 53 -3.06 -8.11 -14.44
C ALA A 53 -4.56 -8.23 -14.75
N SER A 54 -4.97 -9.06 -15.72
CA SER A 54 -6.39 -9.25 -16.03
C SER A 54 -7.08 -10.18 -15.02
N GLY A 55 -8.35 -9.91 -14.73
CA GLY A 55 -9.15 -10.67 -13.77
C GLY A 55 -8.81 -10.34 -12.31
N GLU A 56 -9.50 -11.05 -11.41
CA GLU A 56 -9.29 -10.88 -9.97
C GLU A 56 -8.05 -11.66 -9.50
N HIS A 57 -7.27 -11.05 -8.64
CA HIS A 57 -6.13 -11.68 -7.98
C HIS A 57 -5.91 -11.03 -6.62
N ILE A 58 -5.19 -11.73 -5.75
CA ILE A 58 -4.87 -11.29 -4.40
C ILE A 58 -3.79 -10.20 -4.43
N TYR A 59 -3.85 -9.32 -3.46
CA TYR A 59 -2.80 -8.35 -3.14
C TYR A 59 -2.32 -8.57 -1.71
N THR A 60 -1.14 -8.10 -1.41
CA THR A 60 -0.63 -7.98 -0.03
C THR A 60 -0.52 -6.51 0.31
N VAL A 61 -1.18 -6.10 1.39
CA VAL A 61 -0.93 -4.80 2.03
C VAL A 61 0.32 -4.94 2.87
N THR A 62 1.30 -4.08 2.63
CA THR A 62 2.57 -4.00 3.37
C THR A 62 2.60 -2.68 4.13
N VAL A 63 2.95 -2.74 5.42
CA VAL A 63 3.07 -1.60 6.32
C VAL A 63 4.43 -1.67 7.00
N THR A 64 5.30 -0.69 6.76
CA THR A 64 6.70 -0.71 7.23
C THR A 64 7.00 0.54 8.03
N ASP A 65 7.43 0.36 9.28
CA ASP A 65 7.93 1.44 10.12
C ASP A 65 9.28 1.96 9.60
N VAL A 66 9.37 3.27 9.37
CA VAL A 66 10.56 3.90 8.78
C VAL A 66 11.74 3.96 9.74
N SER A 67 11.49 3.98 11.07
CA SER A 67 12.51 4.07 12.11
C SER A 67 13.20 2.73 12.36
N VAL A 68 12.41 1.70 12.62
CA VAL A 68 12.91 0.39 13.07
C VAL A 68 12.83 -0.70 12.00
N GLY A 69 12.18 -0.42 10.88
CA GLY A 69 11.98 -1.41 9.81
C GLY A 69 11.01 -2.54 10.16
N TRP A 70 10.25 -2.42 11.26
CA TRP A 70 9.17 -3.34 11.59
C TRP A 70 8.18 -3.39 10.44
N THR A 71 7.82 -4.58 10.01
CA THR A 71 6.99 -4.76 8.83
C THR A 71 5.87 -5.74 9.13
N GLU A 72 4.65 -5.34 8.84
CA GLU A 72 3.45 -6.17 8.88
C GLU A 72 2.90 -6.34 7.46
N ILE A 73 2.37 -7.52 7.18
CA ILE A 73 1.80 -7.85 5.88
C ILE A 73 0.45 -8.54 6.04
N ARG A 74 -0.52 -8.16 5.21
CA ARG A 74 -1.86 -8.79 5.19
C ARG A 74 -2.30 -9.05 3.75
N PRO A 75 -2.77 -10.26 3.42
CA PRO A 75 -3.32 -10.53 2.11
C PRO A 75 -4.75 -10.00 2.02
N VAL A 76 -5.13 -9.47 0.87
CA VAL A 76 -6.48 -8.98 0.57
C VAL A 76 -6.93 -9.50 -0.79
N LEU A 77 -8.24 -9.81 -0.92
CA LEU A 77 -8.80 -10.34 -2.16
C LEU A 77 -8.58 -9.43 -3.37
N ASN A 78 -8.62 -8.13 -3.14
CA ASN A 78 -8.41 -7.10 -4.16
C ASN A 78 -8.09 -5.76 -3.51
N LYS A 79 -7.80 -4.73 -4.32
CA LYS A 79 -7.48 -3.36 -3.87
C LYS A 79 -8.70 -2.52 -3.45
N ALA A 80 -9.86 -3.10 -3.14
CA ALA A 80 -10.99 -2.32 -2.66
C ALA A 80 -10.64 -1.61 -1.33
N GLN A 81 -10.97 -0.33 -1.25
CA GLN A 81 -10.66 0.55 -0.12
C GLN A 81 -11.03 -0.05 1.25
N ARG A 82 -12.15 -0.80 1.29
CA ARG A 82 -12.61 -1.50 2.50
C ARG A 82 -11.57 -2.51 2.99
N TRP A 83 -11.10 -3.40 2.13
CA TRP A 83 -10.15 -4.44 2.49
C TRP A 83 -8.81 -3.90 2.91
N VAL A 84 -8.33 -2.87 2.21
CA VAL A 84 -7.09 -2.19 2.54
C VAL A 84 -7.19 -1.50 3.90
N LYS A 85 -8.28 -0.76 4.16
CA LYS A 85 -8.53 -0.12 5.45
C LYS A 85 -8.60 -1.14 6.60
N GLU A 86 -9.38 -2.21 6.44
CA GLU A 86 -9.53 -3.28 7.45
C GLU A 86 -8.16 -3.92 7.77
N SER A 87 -7.31 -4.12 6.76
CA SER A 87 -5.95 -4.64 6.95
C SER A 87 -5.06 -3.69 7.75
N ILE A 88 -5.12 -2.38 7.46
CA ILE A 88 -4.34 -1.36 8.20
C ILE A 88 -4.83 -1.29 9.64
N GLU A 89 -6.13 -1.39 9.88
CA GLU A 89 -6.73 -1.40 11.22
C GLU A 89 -6.30 -2.64 12.02
N ASP A 90 -6.29 -3.82 11.41
CA ASP A 90 -5.77 -5.05 12.03
C ASP A 90 -4.28 -4.92 12.37
N ILE A 91 -3.48 -4.41 11.45
CA ILE A 91 -2.04 -4.15 11.67
C ILE A 91 -1.85 -3.17 12.83
N LYS A 92 -2.59 -2.05 12.87
CA LYS A 92 -2.53 -1.08 13.97
C LYS A 92 -2.76 -1.73 15.34
N ASN A 93 -3.64 -2.73 15.41
CA ASN A 93 -3.93 -3.46 16.65
C ASN A 93 -2.88 -4.53 16.98
N THR A 94 -2.03 -4.91 16.03
CA THR A 94 -1.01 -5.96 16.19
C THR A 94 0.36 -5.38 16.56
N ILE A 95 0.72 -4.22 16.04
CA ILE A 95 2.02 -3.59 16.32
C ILE A 95 2.19 -3.27 17.81
N PRO A 96 3.41 -3.42 18.37
CA PRO A 96 3.64 -3.30 19.83
C PRO A 96 3.75 -1.85 20.34
N TYR A 97 3.55 -0.86 19.48
CA TYR A 97 3.63 0.58 19.81
C TYR A 97 2.58 1.38 19.03
N LYS A 98 2.40 2.65 19.39
CA LYS A 98 1.37 3.51 18.79
C LYS A 98 1.71 3.81 17.31
N MET A 99 0.75 3.63 16.40
CA MET A 99 0.81 4.16 15.05
C MET A 99 0.57 5.68 15.10
N LEU A 100 1.57 6.46 14.72
CA LEU A 100 1.55 7.94 14.75
C LEU A 100 1.23 8.53 13.39
N GLY A 101 1.67 7.89 12.33
CA GLY A 101 1.46 8.38 10.97
C GLY A 101 1.56 7.28 9.93
N ILE A 102 0.90 7.49 8.80
CA ILE A 102 1.02 6.65 7.60
C ILE A 102 1.30 7.52 6.38
N ASP A 103 2.15 7.04 5.50
CA ASP A 103 2.44 7.60 4.18
C ASP A 103 2.16 6.58 3.10
N SER A 104 1.49 6.98 2.03
CA SER A 104 1.18 6.10 0.92
C SER A 104 1.62 6.69 -0.41
N ASP A 105 1.62 5.87 -1.44
CA ASP A 105 1.62 6.39 -2.79
C ASP A 105 0.29 7.10 -3.13
N ASN A 106 0.12 7.53 -4.38
CA ASN A 106 -1.11 8.18 -4.83
C ASN A 106 -2.17 7.18 -5.31
N GLY A 107 -2.10 5.92 -4.92
CA GLY A 107 -3.07 4.88 -5.28
C GLY A 107 -4.47 5.18 -4.76
N SER A 108 -5.50 4.86 -5.54
CA SER A 108 -6.89 5.10 -5.16
C SER A 108 -7.36 4.20 -4.01
N GLU A 109 -6.67 3.09 -3.77
CA GLU A 109 -6.86 2.20 -2.63
C GLU A 109 -6.57 2.88 -1.29
N PHE A 110 -5.59 3.80 -1.26
CA PHE A 110 -5.22 4.58 -0.07
C PHE A 110 -5.87 5.97 -0.09
N LYS A 111 -5.91 6.60 -1.26
CA LYS A 111 -6.38 7.97 -1.41
C LYS A 111 -7.90 8.03 -1.50
N ASN A 112 -8.55 7.90 -0.35
CA ASN A 112 -10.01 7.90 -0.24
C ASN A 112 -10.49 8.51 1.09
N TYR A 113 -11.74 8.95 1.12
CA TYR A 113 -12.34 9.58 2.31
C TYR A 113 -12.49 8.64 3.51
N GLN A 114 -12.63 7.33 3.29
CA GLN A 114 -12.78 6.37 4.39
C GLN A 114 -11.48 6.25 5.19
N LEU A 115 -10.32 6.20 4.48
CA LEU A 115 -9.03 6.13 5.14
C LEU A 115 -8.65 7.46 5.81
N VAL A 116 -8.94 8.61 5.15
CA VAL A 116 -8.74 9.94 5.75
C VAL A 116 -9.51 10.05 7.06
N LYS A 117 -10.82 9.75 7.05
CA LYS A 117 -11.64 9.82 8.25
C LYS A 117 -11.16 8.86 9.34
N TRP A 118 -10.77 7.65 8.97
CA TRP A 118 -10.24 6.67 9.92
C TRP A 118 -8.94 7.16 10.57
N CYS A 119 -8.05 7.80 9.81
CA CYS A 119 -6.83 8.40 10.36
C CYS A 119 -7.16 9.54 11.34
N GLU A 120 -8.08 10.44 10.96
CA GLU A 120 -8.55 11.51 11.84
C GLU A 120 -9.16 10.98 13.14
N ASP A 121 -10.07 10.01 13.05
CA ASP A 121 -10.73 9.39 14.21
C ASP A 121 -9.74 8.65 15.15
N ASN A 122 -8.56 8.25 14.64
CA ASN A 122 -7.52 7.55 15.40
C ASN A 122 -6.30 8.43 15.75
N GLU A 123 -6.33 9.72 15.44
CA GLU A 123 -5.21 10.66 15.66
C GLU A 123 -3.92 10.24 14.91
N ILE A 124 -4.06 9.68 13.71
CA ILE A 124 -2.96 9.25 12.86
C ILE A 124 -2.73 10.31 11.77
N THR A 125 -1.51 10.81 11.67
CA THR A 125 -1.13 11.70 10.56
C THR A 125 -1.15 10.93 9.25
N PHE A 126 -1.93 11.40 8.27
CA PHE A 126 -1.96 10.78 6.95
C PHE A 126 -1.30 11.68 5.92
N THR A 127 -0.25 11.18 5.27
CA THR A 127 0.47 11.87 4.19
C THR A 127 0.54 11.00 2.94
N ARG A 128 1.03 11.58 1.86
CA ARG A 128 1.26 10.89 0.59
C ARG A 128 2.58 11.30 -0.03
N GLY A 129 3.21 10.38 -0.73
CA GLY A 129 4.38 10.64 -1.54
C GLY A 129 4.12 11.61 -2.70
N ARG A 130 5.18 12.23 -3.20
CA ARG A 130 5.12 13.08 -4.40
C ARG A 130 4.89 12.23 -5.64
N SER A 131 4.06 12.72 -6.55
CA SER A 131 3.84 12.05 -7.84
C SER A 131 5.17 11.90 -8.60
N TYR A 132 5.43 10.70 -9.10
CA TYR A 132 6.62 10.35 -9.90
C TYR A 132 7.97 10.41 -9.15
N LYS A 133 7.99 10.46 -7.82
CA LYS A 133 9.20 10.38 -6.99
C LYS A 133 9.29 9.00 -6.34
N LYS A 134 10.01 8.08 -6.98
CA LYS A 134 10.15 6.68 -6.52
C LYS A 134 10.80 6.53 -5.14
N ASN A 135 11.58 7.51 -4.72
CA ASN A 135 12.30 7.43 -3.45
C ASN A 135 11.45 7.79 -2.23
N ASP A 136 10.22 8.29 -2.43
CA ASP A 136 9.37 8.74 -1.33
C ASP A 136 8.80 7.57 -0.49
N ASN A 137 8.76 6.33 -1.03
CA ASN A 137 8.28 5.12 -0.34
C ASN A 137 9.33 4.00 -0.36
N CYS A 138 10.60 4.35 -0.21
CA CYS A 138 11.70 3.40 -0.40
C CYS A 138 11.76 2.29 0.68
N PHE A 139 11.32 2.55 1.90
CA PHE A 139 11.33 1.56 2.98
C PHE A 139 10.33 0.42 2.70
N VAL A 140 9.09 0.76 2.38
CA VAL A 140 8.07 -0.24 2.06
C VAL A 140 8.37 -0.96 0.75
N GLU A 141 8.89 -0.26 -0.29
CA GLU A 141 9.31 -0.89 -1.55
C GLU A 141 10.41 -1.93 -1.32
N GLN A 142 11.40 -1.64 -0.47
CA GLN A 142 12.43 -2.60 -0.10
C GLN A 142 11.81 -3.84 0.57
N LYS A 143 10.86 -3.67 1.48
CA LYS A 143 10.18 -4.77 2.18
C LYS A 143 9.26 -5.56 1.27
N ASN A 144 8.62 -4.93 0.29
CA ASN A 144 7.86 -5.62 -0.75
C ASN A 144 8.72 -6.68 -1.46
N ASN A 145 9.99 -6.40 -1.72
CA ASN A 145 10.90 -7.36 -2.29
C ASN A 145 11.45 -8.34 -1.24
N SER A 146 12.08 -7.82 -0.18
CA SER A 146 12.82 -8.66 0.78
C SER A 146 11.93 -9.51 1.69
N VAL A 147 10.67 -9.14 1.87
CA VAL A 147 9.69 -9.90 2.66
C VAL A 147 8.68 -10.58 1.74
N VAL A 148 7.80 -9.83 1.10
CA VAL A 148 6.67 -10.40 0.37
C VAL A 148 7.14 -11.28 -0.78
N ARG A 149 8.02 -10.76 -1.66
CA ARG A 149 8.49 -11.54 -2.82
C ARG A 149 9.38 -12.72 -2.45
N HIS A 150 10.14 -12.62 -1.37
CA HIS A 150 10.92 -13.75 -0.89
C HIS A 150 10.06 -14.84 -0.25
N LEU A 151 8.95 -14.49 0.41
CA LEU A 151 8.04 -15.47 1.00
C LEU A 151 7.18 -16.18 -0.04
N VAL A 152 6.61 -15.45 -0.99
CA VAL A 152 5.57 -15.98 -1.88
C VAL A 152 5.85 -15.84 -3.38
N GLY A 153 6.99 -15.24 -3.75
CA GLY A 153 7.42 -15.13 -5.15
C GLY A 153 6.54 -14.19 -5.98
N TYR A 154 6.55 -14.48 -7.29
CA TYR A 154 5.83 -13.70 -8.32
C TYR A 154 4.66 -14.46 -8.93
N HIS A 155 4.19 -15.50 -8.24
CA HIS A 155 3.10 -16.34 -8.72
C HIS A 155 1.75 -15.60 -8.66
N ARG A 156 0.80 -16.12 -9.44
CA ARG A 156 -0.58 -15.69 -9.36
C ARG A 156 -1.28 -16.38 -8.20
N TYR A 157 -1.94 -15.58 -7.36
CA TYR A 157 -2.79 -16.07 -6.28
C TYR A 157 -4.19 -15.50 -6.45
N GLU A 158 -5.19 -16.37 -6.40
CA GLU A 158 -6.59 -15.99 -6.55
C GLU A 158 -7.53 -16.88 -5.72
N GLY A 159 -8.68 -16.33 -5.38
CA GLY A 159 -9.74 -17.04 -4.66
C GLY A 159 -9.51 -17.18 -3.15
N GLN A 160 -10.55 -17.62 -2.48
CA GLN A 160 -10.63 -17.65 -1.02
C GLN A 160 -9.62 -18.63 -0.38
N GLN A 161 -9.37 -19.77 -1.03
CA GLN A 161 -8.44 -20.78 -0.50
C GLN A 161 -7.00 -20.25 -0.48
N ALA A 162 -6.57 -19.57 -1.55
CA ALA A 162 -5.25 -18.95 -1.60
C ALA A 162 -5.12 -17.82 -0.57
N LEU A 163 -6.17 -17.00 -0.39
CA LEU A 163 -6.21 -15.95 0.63
C LEU A 163 -5.97 -16.53 2.02
N GLN A 164 -6.73 -17.55 2.43
CA GLN A 164 -6.60 -18.20 3.74
C GLN A 164 -5.23 -18.85 3.94
N THR A 165 -4.62 -19.37 2.86
CA THR A 165 -3.27 -19.94 2.92
C THR A 165 -2.23 -18.86 3.16
N LEU A 166 -2.34 -17.73 2.46
CA LEU A 166 -1.45 -16.57 2.66
C LEU A 166 -1.64 -15.96 4.05
N GLU A 167 -2.86 -15.84 4.56
CA GLU A 167 -3.12 -15.39 5.93
C GLU A 167 -2.41 -16.25 6.98
N LYS A 168 -2.46 -17.57 6.83
CA LYS A 168 -1.76 -18.51 7.74
C LYS A 168 -0.25 -18.35 7.62
N LEU A 169 0.27 -18.27 6.40
CA LEU A 169 1.70 -18.11 6.15
C LEU A 169 2.24 -16.82 6.78
N TYR A 170 1.55 -15.70 6.57
CA TYR A 170 1.97 -14.38 7.05
C TYR A 170 1.93 -14.24 8.58
N LYS A 171 1.08 -15.03 9.26
CA LYS A 171 1.06 -15.09 10.73
C LYS A 171 2.23 -15.87 11.34
N LEU A 172 2.93 -16.66 10.53
CA LEU A 172 4.10 -17.47 10.97
C LEU A 172 5.42 -16.73 10.73
N TRP A 173 5.37 -15.68 9.94
CA TRP A 173 6.53 -14.87 9.63
C TRP A 173 6.72 -13.76 10.67
#